data_a4cb21f00f5575e268c54b3bc8a7586e
#
_entry.id   a4cb21f00f5575e268c54b3bc8a7586e
#
_cell.length_a   1.000
_cell.length_b   1.000
_cell.length_c   1.000
_cell.angle_alpha   90.00
_cell.angle_beta   90.00
_cell.angle_gamma   90.00
#
_symmetry.space_group_name_H-M   'P 1'
#
loop_
_entity.id
_entity.type
_entity.pdbx_description
1 polymer ?
#
loop_
_entity_poly.entity_id
_entity_poly.type
_entity_poly.pdbx_seq_one_letter_code
_entity_poly.pdbx_strand_id
1 'polypeptide(L)'
;VSSLRAVIMFGIHMLALFCKRTYDMITAAFVAAVLLLLDQPLYFYSSSFLFSFGCIFAIGFLVPALTEELKCREKQPGSFLKAFLSGAALTMAGIPMQLCFFYQMPVYSTILNLMVIPLMSFLLPAGIVLLFLCRLSPIGELAGALISGILAVFEGACNFAEGMPFHTVLAGKPETYRILLYLASLLLAIMLQEKISLWKRWLIVLCGAVLLFLPGKKEFTLTFLDVGQGDCIHIKTTEGNHFLIDGGSSTVSKVGTYRIIPYLKASGAETIEAVFVTHPDEDHCNGVRELLLEGALNGIHVKKLYLPDVGENSRTEAYEALVTEAATAGVPVGYIHKGQALSEKEFTLFCLHPETGDESREPNEYSTVLLLCFQDFRALLTGDVEGAGEEKLIQSLEDVKAGRYGDQSLEGAMTGENGNARLEGTKNGRYGDVSLPEKGITVLKVAHHGSENSTSTELLADISPQIAVISCGENNPYGHPHEETLERLEESGAKVLRTDELGAVRIVVRNKCMEISGYVKRGVVVLPVEEASG
;
A
#
# COMPACT_ATOMS: atom_id res chain seq x y z
N VAL A 1 16.40 -19.21 4.73
CA VAL A 1 17.29 -18.52 5.67
C VAL A 1 17.13 -19.04 7.09
N SER A 2 15.93 -19.03 7.69
CA SER A 2 15.71 -19.45 9.09
C SER A 2 16.11 -20.90 9.36
N SER A 3 15.75 -21.84 8.46
CA SER A 3 16.14 -23.25 8.58
C SER A 3 17.66 -23.44 8.45
N LEU A 4 18.29 -22.75 7.50
CA LEU A 4 19.74 -22.83 7.29
C LEU A 4 20.50 -22.27 8.49
N ARG A 5 20.05 -21.13 9.06
CA ARG A 5 20.56 -20.62 10.33
C ARG A 5 20.46 -21.67 11.45
N ALA A 6 19.30 -22.31 11.61
CA ALA A 6 19.10 -23.32 12.66
C ALA A 6 20.06 -24.50 12.48
N VAL A 7 20.29 -24.99 11.26
CA VAL A 7 21.24 -26.05 10.95
C VAL A 7 22.67 -25.63 11.29
N ILE A 8 23.09 -24.41 10.89
CA ILE A 8 24.45 -23.92 11.19
C ILE A 8 24.64 -23.78 12.70
N MET A 9 23.70 -23.17 13.42
CA MET A 9 23.79 -23.01 14.88
C MET A 9 23.79 -24.35 15.61
N PHE A 10 22.99 -25.33 15.14
CA PHE A 10 23.02 -26.70 15.67
C PHE A 10 24.36 -27.37 15.40
N GLY A 11 24.93 -27.24 14.20
CA GLY A 11 26.28 -27.76 13.88
C GLY A 11 27.35 -27.15 14.80
N ILE A 12 27.32 -25.85 15.05
CA ILE A 12 28.22 -25.17 15.99
C ILE A 12 28.03 -25.72 17.42
N HIS A 13 26.77 -25.96 17.84
CA HIS A 13 26.48 -26.55 19.16
C HIS A 13 27.09 -27.96 19.28
N MET A 14 26.87 -28.83 18.27
CA MET A 14 27.45 -30.17 18.24
C MET A 14 28.98 -30.15 18.25
N LEU A 15 29.59 -29.23 17.50
CA LEU A 15 31.04 -29.04 17.49
C LEU A 15 31.56 -28.58 18.86
N ALA A 16 30.86 -27.64 19.51
CA ALA A 16 31.21 -27.20 20.87
C ALA A 16 31.16 -28.36 21.88
N LEU A 17 30.13 -29.22 21.82
CA LEU A 17 30.03 -30.44 22.64
C LEU A 17 31.18 -31.39 22.36
N PHE A 18 31.49 -31.65 21.09
CA PHE A 18 32.60 -32.53 20.69
C PHE A 18 33.95 -32.00 21.19
N CYS A 19 34.18 -30.68 21.07
CA CYS A 19 35.40 -30.04 21.55
C CYS A 19 35.39 -29.76 23.06
N LYS A 20 34.36 -30.18 23.80
CA LYS A 20 34.18 -29.92 25.26
C LYS A 20 34.28 -28.42 25.60
N ARG A 21 33.72 -27.56 24.75
CA ARG A 21 33.67 -26.12 24.93
C ARG A 21 32.25 -25.67 25.29
N THR A 22 32.15 -24.54 25.97
CA THR A 22 30.84 -23.90 26.24
C THR A 22 30.25 -23.35 24.94
N TYR A 23 28.97 -23.64 24.73
CA TYR A 23 28.21 -23.06 23.62
C TYR A 23 27.64 -21.68 24.06
N ASP A 24 27.92 -20.65 23.27
CA ASP A 24 27.31 -19.36 23.41
C ASP A 24 26.39 -19.08 22.20
N MET A 25 25.10 -18.89 22.49
CA MET A 25 24.06 -18.71 21.48
C MET A 25 24.30 -17.46 20.61
N ILE A 26 24.76 -16.37 21.22
CA ILE A 26 24.97 -15.10 20.52
C ILE A 26 26.14 -15.22 19.56
N THR A 27 27.27 -15.76 20.02
CA THR A 27 28.44 -16.02 19.17
C THR A 27 28.08 -16.96 18.01
N ALA A 28 27.34 -18.03 18.27
CA ALA A 28 26.89 -18.95 17.23
C ALA A 28 25.97 -18.26 16.19
N ALA A 29 25.11 -17.36 16.65
CA ALA A 29 24.25 -16.56 15.76
C ALA A 29 25.08 -15.61 14.88
N PHE A 30 26.09 -14.92 15.43
CA PHE A 30 26.99 -14.08 14.65
C PHE A 30 27.75 -14.88 13.58
N VAL A 31 28.30 -16.03 13.94
CA VAL A 31 28.99 -16.91 12.98
C VAL A 31 28.03 -17.35 11.88
N ALA A 32 26.81 -17.76 12.24
CA ALA A 32 25.80 -18.15 11.26
C ALA A 32 25.41 -16.98 10.34
N ALA A 33 25.26 -15.76 10.89
CA ALA A 33 24.97 -14.57 10.11
C ALA A 33 26.07 -14.25 9.09
N VAL A 34 27.34 -14.30 9.53
CA VAL A 34 28.48 -14.06 8.64
C VAL A 34 28.54 -15.10 7.52
N LEU A 35 28.38 -16.39 7.83
CA LEU A 35 28.39 -17.47 6.82
C LEU A 35 27.26 -17.29 5.79
N LEU A 36 26.05 -16.95 6.23
CA LEU A 36 24.91 -16.72 5.33
C LEU A 36 25.10 -15.48 4.45
N LEU A 37 25.68 -14.41 4.99
CA LEU A 37 25.93 -13.18 4.23
C LEU A 37 27.12 -13.29 3.28
N LEU A 38 28.09 -14.16 3.57
CA LEU A 38 29.16 -14.50 2.64
C LEU A 38 28.65 -15.32 1.45
N ASP A 39 27.67 -16.20 1.69
CA ASP A 39 27.01 -16.97 0.63
C ASP A 39 26.12 -16.06 -0.24
N GLN A 40 25.25 -15.27 0.39
CA GLN A 40 24.33 -14.38 -0.32
C GLN A 40 24.12 -13.06 0.46
N PRO A 41 24.83 -11.98 0.08
CA PRO A 41 24.74 -10.67 0.76
C PRO A 41 23.32 -10.07 0.78
N LEU A 42 22.49 -10.38 -0.23
CA LEU A 42 21.11 -9.87 -0.33
C LEU A 42 20.19 -10.41 0.77
N TYR A 43 20.58 -11.48 1.48
CA TYR A 43 19.82 -11.94 2.65
C TYR A 43 19.66 -10.87 3.72
N PHE A 44 20.57 -9.88 3.79
CA PHE A 44 20.45 -8.76 4.73
C PHE A 44 19.15 -7.95 4.55
N TYR A 45 18.61 -7.93 3.34
CA TYR A 45 17.34 -7.24 3.03
C TYR A 45 16.11 -8.16 3.15
N SER A 46 16.31 -9.42 3.48
CA SER A 46 15.22 -10.39 3.61
C SER A 46 14.55 -10.28 4.99
N SER A 47 13.22 -10.23 5.01
CA SER A 47 12.42 -10.29 6.25
C SER A 47 12.77 -11.53 7.08
N SER A 48 12.91 -12.70 6.44
CA SER A 48 13.28 -13.96 7.11
C SER A 48 14.63 -13.88 7.85
N PHE A 49 15.61 -13.18 7.27
CA PHE A 49 16.91 -12.98 7.93
C PHE A 49 16.76 -12.07 9.15
N LEU A 50 16.17 -10.90 8.96
CA LEU A 50 16.06 -9.89 10.01
C LEU A 50 15.19 -10.37 11.19
N PHE A 51 14.02 -10.98 10.94
CA PHE A 51 13.21 -11.56 12.01
C PHE A 51 13.93 -12.68 12.75
N SER A 52 14.59 -13.57 12.01
CA SER A 52 15.26 -14.74 12.58
C SER A 52 16.42 -14.37 13.50
N PHE A 53 17.28 -13.47 13.07
CA PHE A 53 18.41 -12.99 13.88
C PHE A 53 17.97 -11.98 14.92
N GLY A 54 17.02 -11.09 14.58
CA GLY A 54 16.43 -10.12 15.52
C GLY A 54 15.80 -10.80 16.73
N CYS A 55 15.11 -11.93 16.56
CA CYS A 55 14.59 -12.73 17.68
C CYS A 55 15.70 -13.27 18.59
N ILE A 56 16.83 -13.76 18.03
CA ILE A 56 17.94 -14.25 18.86
C ILE A 56 18.55 -13.13 19.68
N PHE A 57 18.80 -11.97 19.07
CA PHE A 57 19.31 -10.80 19.80
C PHE A 57 18.32 -10.31 20.86
N ALA A 58 17.01 -10.34 20.55
CA ALA A 58 15.99 -10.00 21.52
C ALA A 58 16.01 -10.96 22.71
N ILE A 59 16.10 -12.27 22.49
CA ILE A 59 16.18 -13.28 23.55
C ILE A 59 17.44 -13.08 24.37
N GLY A 60 18.58 -12.78 23.74
CA GLY A 60 19.86 -12.65 24.43
C GLY A 60 20.02 -11.36 25.23
N PHE A 61 19.43 -10.26 24.77
CA PHE A 61 19.67 -8.94 25.38
C PHE A 61 18.40 -8.24 25.87
N LEU A 62 17.35 -8.18 25.04
CA LEU A 62 16.17 -7.38 25.36
C LEU A 62 15.25 -8.07 26.36
N VAL A 63 15.03 -9.37 26.22
CA VAL A 63 14.20 -10.15 27.14
C VAL A 63 14.73 -10.06 28.57
N PRO A 64 16.02 -10.32 28.87
CA PRO A 64 16.56 -10.12 30.22
C PRO A 64 16.37 -8.68 30.70
N ALA A 65 16.63 -7.69 29.83
CA ALA A 65 16.49 -6.28 30.18
C ALA A 65 15.06 -5.87 30.54
N LEU A 66 14.04 -6.52 29.95
CA LEU A 66 12.62 -6.20 30.17
C LEU A 66 11.87 -7.20 31.06
N THR A 67 12.53 -8.22 31.60
CA THR A 67 11.89 -9.22 32.48
C THR A 67 12.54 -9.32 33.87
N GLU A 68 13.79 -8.89 34.01
CA GLU A 68 14.52 -9.02 35.28
C GLU A 68 14.54 -7.71 36.03
N GLU A 69 14.17 -7.75 37.32
CA GLU A 69 14.33 -6.61 38.24
C GLU A 69 15.81 -6.46 38.65
N LEU A 70 16.13 -5.30 39.23
CA LEU A 70 17.44 -5.04 39.81
C LEU A 70 17.82 -6.14 40.80
N LYS A 71 19.08 -6.60 40.77
CA LYS A 71 19.62 -7.65 41.63
C LYS A 71 19.42 -7.39 43.14
N CYS A 72 19.22 -6.10 43.54
CA CYS A 72 19.01 -5.69 44.89
C CYS A 72 17.56 -5.77 45.39
N ARG A 73 16.59 -6.17 44.50
CA ARG A 73 15.18 -6.23 44.86
C ARG A 73 14.80 -7.67 45.22
N GLU A 74 14.25 -7.86 46.43
CA GLU A 74 13.93 -9.19 46.96
C GLU A 74 12.83 -9.95 46.19
N LYS A 75 11.97 -9.25 45.44
CA LYS A 75 10.87 -9.89 44.70
C LYS A 75 11.08 -9.79 43.21
N GLN A 76 11.36 -10.93 42.59
CA GLN A 76 11.32 -11.13 41.13
C GLN A 76 9.89 -11.37 40.65
N PRO A 77 9.55 -11.03 39.39
CA PRO A 77 8.26 -11.35 38.79
C PRO A 77 7.93 -12.83 38.87
N GLY A 78 6.67 -13.18 39.17
CA GLY A 78 6.21 -14.57 39.11
C GLY A 78 6.37 -15.19 37.71
N SER A 79 6.44 -16.53 37.63
CA SER A 79 6.71 -17.24 36.37
C SER A 79 5.77 -16.87 35.22
N PHE A 80 4.47 -16.71 35.51
CA PHE A 80 3.49 -16.30 34.49
C PHE A 80 3.75 -14.87 33.98
N LEU A 81 3.98 -13.93 34.89
CA LEU A 81 4.29 -12.55 34.52
C LEU A 81 5.60 -12.48 33.72
N LYS A 82 6.61 -13.27 34.13
CA LYS A 82 7.88 -13.35 33.38
C LYS A 82 7.67 -13.87 31.96
N ALA A 83 6.85 -14.91 31.76
CA ALA A 83 6.52 -15.45 30.44
C ALA A 83 5.78 -14.41 29.57
N PHE A 84 4.79 -13.70 30.16
CA PHE A 84 4.08 -12.63 29.47
C PHE A 84 5.01 -11.48 29.07
N LEU A 85 5.85 -10.98 29.99
CA LEU A 85 6.82 -9.92 29.72
C LEU A 85 7.85 -10.36 28.66
N SER A 86 8.26 -11.63 28.65
CA SER A 86 9.15 -12.17 27.61
C SER A 86 8.51 -12.14 26.22
N GLY A 87 7.25 -12.57 26.13
CA GLY A 87 6.47 -12.48 24.88
C GLY A 87 6.29 -11.04 24.39
N ALA A 88 5.96 -10.13 25.32
CA ALA A 88 5.84 -8.71 25.03
C ALA A 88 7.17 -8.09 24.58
N ALA A 89 8.30 -8.45 25.22
CA ALA A 89 9.62 -7.98 24.80
C ALA A 89 10.00 -8.46 23.39
N LEU A 90 9.66 -9.71 23.04
CA LEU A 90 9.85 -10.24 21.69
C LEU A 90 8.97 -9.50 20.66
N THR A 91 7.71 -9.23 21.01
CA THR A 91 6.83 -8.42 20.17
C THR A 91 7.42 -7.03 19.94
N MET A 92 7.87 -6.35 21.01
CA MET A 92 8.52 -5.03 20.89
C MET A 92 9.75 -5.10 19.97
N ALA A 93 10.62 -6.10 20.12
CA ALA A 93 11.76 -6.27 19.21
C ALA A 93 11.36 -6.43 17.75
N GLY A 94 10.23 -7.08 17.47
CA GLY A 94 9.71 -7.34 16.14
C GLY A 94 9.03 -6.14 15.46
N ILE A 95 8.55 -5.13 16.22
CA ILE A 95 7.78 -4.01 15.66
C ILE A 95 8.44 -3.32 14.46
N PRO A 96 9.73 -2.91 14.51
CA PRO A 96 10.34 -2.21 13.37
C PRO A 96 10.37 -3.07 12.11
N MET A 97 10.63 -4.35 12.24
CA MET A 97 10.63 -5.28 11.10
C MET A 97 9.20 -5.50 10.57
N GLN A 98 8.23 -5.67 11.50
CA GLN A 98 6.82 -5.82 11.16
C GLN A 98 6.33 -4.62 10.34
N LEU A 99 6.64 -3.40 10.78
CA LEU A 99 6.23 -2.18 10.08
C LEU A 99 7.02 -1.93 8.78
N CYS A 100 8.27 -2.36 8.69
CA CYS A 100 9.05 -2.20 7.46
C CYS A 100 8.62 -3.15 6.33
N PHE A 101 8.17 -4.36 6.66
CA PHE A 101 7.87 -5.38 5.67
C PHE A 101 6.38 -5.64 5.46
N PHE A 102 5.57 -5.46 6.51
CA PHE A 102 4.13 -5.76 6.46
C PHE A 102 3.26 -4.53 6.68
N TYR A 103 3.84 -3.39 7.13
CA TYR A 103 3.18 -2.10 7.32
C TYR A 103 2.02 -2.09 8.32
N GLN A 104 1.84 -3.20 9.04
CA GLN A 104 0.75 -3.43 9.98
C GLN A 104 1.26 -4.15 11.22
N MET A 105 0.53 -4.01 12.33
CA MET A 105 0.84 -4.67 13.60
C MET A 105 -0.37 -5.41 14.15
N PRO A 106 -0.29 -6.74 14.32
CA PRO A 106 -1.35 -7.50 14.99
C PRO A 106 -1.28 -7.26 16.51
N VAL A 107 -2.30 -6.60 17.07
CA VAL A 107 -2.32 -6.15 18.49
C VAL A 107 -2.34 -7.33 19.45
N TYR A 108 -3.07 -8.38 19.13
CA TYR A 108 -3.24 -9.55 20.02
C TYR A 108 -2.13 -10.59 19.92
N SER A 109 -1.10 -10.36 19.10
CA SER A 109 0.00 -11.31 18.87
C SER A 109 0.72 -11.72 20.17
N THR A 110 0.92 -10.79 21.12
CA THR A 110 1.55 -11.10 22.42
C THR A 110 0.74 -12.12 23.22
N ILE A 111 -0.59 -11.99 23.23
CA ILE A 111 -1.50 -12.90 23.95
C ILE A 111 -1.55 -14.25 23.24
N LEU A 112 -1.68 -14.23 21.92
CA LEU A 112 -1.67 -15.45 21.10
C LEU A 112 -0.35 -16.22 21.27
N ASN A 113 0.78 -15.55 21.29
CA ASN A 113 2.09 -16.17 21.45
C ASN A 113 2.25 -16.87 22.82
N LEU A 114 1.54 -16.41 23.85
CA LEU A 114 1.54 -17.09 25.17
C LEU A 114 0.98 -18.52 25.09
N MET A 115 0.03 -18.74 24.18
CA MET A 115 -0.58 -20.06 23.92
C MET A 115 0.16 -20.81 22.80
N VAL A 116 0.53 -20.10 21.73
CA VAL A 116 1.12 -20.67 20.52
C VAL A 116 2.51 -21.26 20.78
N ILE A 117 3.39 -20.54 21.50
CA ILE A 117 4.78 -20.96 21.71
C ILE A 117 4.86 -22.32 22.46
N PRO A 118 4.13 -22.53 23.57
CA PRO A 118 4.09 -23.85 24.21
C PRO A 118 3.53 -24.96 23.32
N LEU A 119 2.43 -24.68 22.57
CA LEU A 119 1.82 -25.64 21.66
C LEU A 119 2.77 -26.03 20.52
N MET A 120 3.50 -25.08 19.94
CA MET A 120 4.47 -25.34 18.89
C MET A 120 5.65 -26.19 19.37
N SER A 121 6.02 -26.07 20.65
CA SER A 121 7.07 -26.91 21.26
C SER A 121 6.66 -28.39 21.32
N PHE A 122 5.36 -28.68 21.35
CA PHE A 122 4.79 -30.04 21.23
C PHE A 122 4.55 -30.44 19.79
N LEU A 123 4.03 -29.53 18.97
CA LEU A 123 3.59 -29.81 17.61
C LEU A 123 4.75 -30.24 16.71
N LEU A 124 5.90 -29.57 16.79
CA LEU A 124 7.06 -29.87 15.96
C LEU A 124 7.63 -31.29 16.20
N PRO A 125 7.96 -31.70 17.44
CA PRO A 125 8.38 -33.07 17.71
C PRO A 125 7.32 -34.11 17.37
N ALA A 126 6.05 -33.83 17.70
CA ALA A 126 4.93 -34.73 17.38
C ALA A 126 4.77 -34.92 15.87
N GLY A 127 4.89 -33.85 15.09
CA GLY A 127 4.85 -33.93 13.62
C GLY A 127 5.96 -34.76 13.04
N ILE A 128 7.20 -34.62 13.55
CA ILE A 128 8.34 -35.44 13.13
C ILE A 128 8.08 -36.94 13.47
N VAL A 129 7.60 -37.21 14.69
CA VAL A 129 7.27 -38.59 15.10
C VAL A 129 6.15 -39.17 14.24
N LEU A 130 5.14 -38.37 13.90
CA LEU A 130 4.02 -38.77 13.02
C LEU A 130 4.53 -39.24 11.65
N LEU A 131 5.53 -38.57 11.06
CA LEU A 131 6.11 -38.97 9.77
C LEU A 131 6.60 -40.43 9.78
N PHE A 132 7.08 -40.91 10.92
CA PHE A 132 7.52 -42.31 11.09
C PHE A 132 6.34 -43.24 11.46
N LEU A 133 5.39 -42.78 12.22
CA LEU A 133 4.25 -43.56 12.71
C LEU A 133 3.08 -43.61 11.75
N CYS A 134 3.00 -42.73 10.74
CA CYS A 134 1.85 -42.65 9.83
C CYS A 134 1.55 -43.95 9.08
N ARG A 135 2.51 -44.86 8.94
CA ARG A 135 2.34 -46.20 8.34
C ARG A 135 1.82 -47.25 9.32
N LEU A 136 1.75 -46.94 10.61
CA LEU A 136 1.30 -47.83 11.67
C LEU A 136 -0.13 -47.46 12.07
N SER A 137 -1.13 -47.95 11.34
CA SER A 137 -2.52 -47.85 11.75
C SER A 137 -2.79 -48.79 12.95
N PRO A 138 -3.50 -48.38 14.00
CA PRO A 138 -4.24 -47.11 14.25
C PRO A 138 -3.41 -45.99 14.95
N ILE A 139 -2.14 -46.25 15.26
CA ILE A 139 -1.30 -45.29 16.01
C ILE A 139 -1.11 -43.99 15.22
N GLY A 140 -0.88 -44.09 13.90
CA GLY A 140 -0.75 -42.94 13.01
C GLY A 140 -2.04 -42.10 12.96
N GLU A 141 -3.20 -42.74 12.93
CA GLU A 141 -4.49 -42.07 12.92
C GLU A 141 -4.74 -41.29 14.23
N LEU A 142 -4.44 -41.91 15.39
CA LEU A 142 -4.58 -41.25 16.69
C LEU A 142 -3.63 -40.04 16.84
N ALA A 143 -2.36 -40.22 16.42
CA ALA A 143 -1.38 -39.14 16.44
C ALA A 143 -1.75 -38.00 15.49
N GLY A 144 -2.25 -38.33 14.29
CA GLY A 144 -2.77 -37.35 13.33
C GLY A 144 -3.99 -36.58 13.88
N ALA A 145 -4.94 -37.26 14.50
CA ALA A 145 -6.11 -36.63 15.13
C ALA A 145 -5.70 -35.67 16.26
N LEU A 146 -4.71 -36.05 17.08
CA LEU A 146 -4.18 -35.18 18.16
C LEU A 146 -3.54 -33.91 17.59
N ILE A 147 -2.71 -34.04 16.55
CA ILE A 147 -2.07 -32.89 15.88
C ILE A 147 -3.13 -31.99 15.24
N SER A 148 -4.10 -32.56 14.52
CA SER A 148 -5.22 -31.82 13.92
C SER A 148 -6.05 -31.09 14.98
N GLY A 149 -6.26 -31.71 16.14
CA GLY A 149 -6.96 -31.05 17.26
C GLY A 149 -6.19 -29.84 17.81
N ILE A 150 -4.86 -29.94 17.94
CA ILE A 150 -4.02 -28.80 18.35
C ILE A 150 -4.07 -27.68 17.32
N LEU A 151 -3.98 -28.03 16.04
CA LEU A 151 -4.06 -27.04 14.94
C LEU A 151 -5.42 -26.37 14.89
N ALA A 152 -6.52 -27.10 15.11
CA ALA A 152 -7.88 -26.53 15.18
C ALA A 152 -8.04 -25.55 16.34
N VAL A 153 -7.45 -25.83 17.51
CA VAL A 153 -7.43 -24.89 18.65
C VAL A 153 -6.65 -23.63 18.29
N PHE A 154 -5.53 -23.79 17.58
CA PHE A 154 -4.70 -22.68 17.13
C PHE A 154 -5.46 -21.80 16.12
N GLU A 155 -6.06 -22.40 15.09
CA GLU A 155 -6.88 -21.72 14.09
C GLU A 155 -8.08 -21.01 14.73
N GLY A 156 -8.78 -21.68 15.63
CA GLY A 156 -9.89 -21.08 16.38
C GLY A 156 -9.48 -19.87 17.21
N ALA A 157 -8.29 -19.89 17.83
CA ALA A 157 -7.77 -18.74 18.58
C ALA A 157 -7.36 -17.58 17.65
N CYS A 158 -6.80 -17.87 16.48
CA CYS A 158 -6.48 -16.84 15.48
C CYS A 158 -7.76 -16.20 14.93
N ASN A 159 -8.75 -16.99 14.51
CA ASN A 159 -10.04 -16.51 14.02
C ASN A 159 -10.79 -15.69 15.08
N PHE A 160 -10.74 -16.12 16.36
CA PHE A 160 -11.28 -15.33 17.45
C PHE A 160 -10.59 -13.98 17.59
N ALA A 161 -9.25 -13.94 17.51
CA ALA A 161 -8.49 -12.71 17.61
C ALA A 161 -8.73 -11.77 16.41
N GLU A 162 -8.91 -12.32 15.21
CA GLU A 162 -9.29 -11.56 14.00
C GLU A 162 -10.70 -10.95 14.12
N GLY A 163 -11.63 -11.61 14.82
CA GLY A 163 -12.96 -11.07 15.10
C GLY A 163 -13.01 -9.98 16.19
N MET A 164 -11.88 -9.73 16.88
CA MET A 164 -11.82 -8.70 17.93
C MET A 164 -11.61 -7.30 17.32
N PRO A 165 -12.16 -6.23 17.94
CA PRO A 165 -11.94 -4.88 17.47
C PRO A 165 -10.44 -4.50 17.53
N PHE A 166 -9.98 -3.73 16.57
CA PHE A 166 -8.58 -3.30 16.46
C PHE A 166 -7.56 -4.47 16.43
N HIS A 167 -7.95 -5.63 15.86
CA HIS A 167 -7.08 -6.81 15.78
C HIS A 167 -5.76 -6.51 15.06
N THR A 168 -5.80 -5.64 14.08
CA THR A 168 -4.63 -5.19 13.31
C THR A 168 -4.66 -3.66 13.18
N VAL A 169 -3.51 -3.03 13.43
CA VAL A 169 -3.31 -1.59 13.21
C VAL A 169 -2.47 -1.42 11.96
N LEU A 170 -3.03 -0.79 10.94
CA LEU A 170 -2.31 -0.40 9.74
C LEU A 170 -1.58 0.92 10.01
N ALA A 171 -0.27 0.85 10.20
CA ALA A 171 0.55 2.01 10.56
C ALA A 171 1.24 2.66 9.36
N GLY A 172 1.24 2.00 8.21
CA GLY A 172 2.04 2.40 7.06
C GLY A 172 3.54 2.18 7.29
N LYS A 173 4.36 2.68 6.36
CA LYS A 173 5.82 2.63 6.48
C LYS A 173 6.33 3.80 7.31
N PRO A 174 6.93 3.55 8.50
CA PRO A 174 7.45 4.63 9.33
C PRO A 174 8.64 5.33 8.65
N GLU A 175 8.81 6.61 8.94
CA GLU A 175 9.99 7.37 8.54
C GLU A 175 11.26 6.76 9.17
N THR A 176 12.34 6.69 8.42
CA THR A 176 13.60 6.05 8.86
C THR A 176 14.12 6.58 10.19
N TYR A 177 14.03 7.89 10.44
CA TYR A 177 14.47 8.47 11.72
C TYR A 177 13.66 7.98 12.91
N ARG A 178 12.36 7.68 12.75
CA ARG A 178 11.50 7.12 13.82
C ARG A 178 11.93 5.71 14.19
N ILE A 179 12.28 4.90 13.18
CA ILE A 179 12.82 3.55 13.39
C ILE A 179 14.13 3.63 14.17
N LEU A 180 15.03 4.54 13.78
CA LEU A 180 16.30 4.74 14.46
C LEU A 180 16.12 5.19 15.93
N LEU A 181 15.18 6.11 16.20
CA LEU A 181 14.84 6.55 17.56
C LEU A 181 14.26 5.40 18.39
N TYR A 182 13.42 4.57 17.78
CA TYR A 182 12.89 3.39 18.47
C TYR A 182 13.98 2.37 18.79
N LEU A 183 14.86 2.04 17.84
CA LEU A 183 15.99 1.16 18.07
C LEU A 183 16.92 1.72 19.18
N ALA A 184 17.13 3.03 19.20
CA ALA A 184 17.86 3.69 20.27
C ALA A 184 17.16 3.53 21.64
N SER A 185 15.82 3.56 21.69
CA SER A 185 15.07 3.33 22.94
C SER A 185 15.21 1.88 23.44
N LEU A 186 15.23 0.88 22.53
CA LEU A 186 15.51 -0.51 22.91
C LEU A 186 16.93 -0.67 23.46
N LEU A 187 17.91 -0.09 22.78
CA LEU A 187 19.31 -0.11 23.23
C LEU A 187 19.47 0.57 24.59
N LEU A 188 18.82 1.72 24.77
CA LEU A 188 18.85 2.45 26.06
C LEU A 188 18.26 1.61 27.20
N ALA A 189 17.14 0.90 26.95
CA ALA A 189 16.55 0.00 27.95
C ALA A 189 17.52 -1.13 28.34
N ILE A 190 18.26 -1.69 27.38
CA ILE A 190 19.31 -2.70 27.63
C ILE A 190 20.47 -2.10 28.43
N MET A 191 20.99 -0.94 28.04
CA MET A 191 22.12 -0.30 28.74
C MET A 191 21.79 0.13 30.16
N LEU A 192 20.53 0.42 30.43
CA LEU A 192 20.06 0.86 31.76
C LEU A 192 19.52 -0.29 32.62
N GLN A 193 19.64 -1.54 32.19
CA GLN A 193 19.04 -2.69 32.89
C GLN A 193 19.48 -2.82 34.36
N GLU A 194 20.70 -2.43 34.70
CA GLU A 194 21.23 -2.47 36.09
C GLU A 194 21.09 -1.13 36.84
N LYS A 195 20.63 -0.06 36.18
CA LYS A 195 20.59 1.30 36.73
C LYS A 195 19.20 1.78 37.12
N ILE A 196 18.18 1.34 36.38
CA ILE A 196 16.79 1.79 36.59
C ILE A 196 15.84 0.61 36.76
N SER A 197 14.71 0.83 37.45
CA SER A 197 13.68 -0.19 37.69
C SER A 197 13.01 -0.68 36.42
N LEU A 198 12.48 -1.91 36.41
CA LEU A 198 11.85 -2.58 35.28
C LEU A 198 10.76 -1.72 34.60
N TRP A 199 9.86 -1.09 35.39
CA TRP A 199 8.78 -0.29 34.81
C TRP A 199 9.29 0.95 34.05
N LYS A 200 10.43 1.55 34.46
CA LYS A 200 11.05 2.69 33.73
C LYS A 200 11.64 2.24 32.41
N ARG A 201 12.21 1.04 32.34
CA ARG A 201 12.71 0.45 31.08
C ARG A 201 11.56 0.20 30.10
N TRP A 202 10.44 -0.35 30.58
CA TRP A 202 9.23 -0.49 29.77
C TRP A 202 8.68 0.85 29.29
N LEU A 203 8.68 1.88 30.15
CA LEU A 203 8.24 3.22 29.76
C LEU A 203 9.08 3.79 28.60
N ILE A 204 10.41 3.62 28.64
CA ILE A 204 11.32 4.05 27.57
C ILE A 204 10.95 3.37 26.25
N VAL A 205 10.77 2.05 26.28
CA VAL A 205 10.43 1.27 25.07
C VAL A 205 9.05 1.64 24.54
N LEU A 206 8.06 1.79 25.40
CA LEU A 206 6.69 2.17 25.00
C LEU A 206 6.64 3.59 24.43
N CYS A 207 7.34 4.55 25.03
CA CYS A 207 7.46 5.90 24.47
C CYS A 207 8.12 5.88 23.07
N GLY A 208 9.17 5.08 22.91
CA GLY A 208 9.78 4.85 21.61
C GLY A 208 8.82 4.23 20.59
N ALA A 209 8.03 3.23 21.01
CA ALA A 209 7.05 2.57 20.15
C ALA A 209 5.96 3.54 19.69
N VAL A 210 5.46 4.42 20.56
CA VAL A 210 4.45 5.43 20.21
C VAL A 210 4.93 6.31 19.05
N LEU A 211 6.23 6.64 18.96
CA LEU A 211 6.77 7.45 17.87
C LEU A 211 6.60 6.80 16.49
N LEU A 212 6.55 5.46 16.43
CA LEU A 212 6.38 4.72 15.16
C LEU A 212 4.96 4.89 14.59
N PHE A 213 3.97 5.07 15.47
CA PHE A 213 2.55 5.17 15.12
C PHE A 213 2.05 6.61 14.98
N LEU A 214 2.93 7.61 15.19
CA LEU A 214 2.53 8.99 14.96
C LEU A 214 2.18 9.20 13.47
N PRO A 215 1.13 9.98 13.17
CA PRO A 215 0.73 10.24 11.79
C PRO A 215 1.90 10.84 11.00
N GLY A 216 1.98 10.46 9.72
CA GLY A 216 2.94 11.01 8.78
C GLY A 216 2.66 12.48 8.46
N LYS A 217 3.48 13.04 7.59
CA LYS A 217 3.28 14.40 7.10
C LYS A 217 1.97 14.48 6.31
N LYS A 218 1.25 15.58 6.51
CA LYS A 218 0.05 15.90 5.75
C LYS A 218 0.46 16.59 4.45
N GLU A 219 0.63 15.80 3.40
CA GLU A 219 1.13 16.27 2.11
C GLU A 219 0.22 15.74 1.01
N PHE A 220 -0.08 16.60 0.04
CA PHE A 220 -0.75 16.14 -1.16
C PHE A 220 0.22 15.33 -2.00
N THR A 221 -0.20 14.13 -2.39
CA THR A 221 0.66 13.20 -3.15
C THR A 221 -0.14 12.56 -4.27
N LEU A 222 0.40 12.62 -5.48
CA LEU A 222 -0.08 11.90 -6.65
C LEU A 222 0.98 10.86 -7.03
N THR A 223 0.61 9.58 -7.10
CA THR A 223 1.55 8.50 -7.40
C THR A 223 1.02 7.63 -8.52
N PHE A 224 1.79 7.52 -9.58
CA PHE A 224 1.58 6.55 -10.66
C PHE A 224 2.35 5.29 -10.29
N LEU A 225 1.66 4.19 -10.03
CA LEU A 225 2.29 2.94 -9.62
C LEU A 225 2.86 2.22 -10.85
N ASP A 226 4.00 1.58 -10.65
CA ASP A 226 4.51 0.61 -11.61
C ASP A 226 3.73 -0.71 -11.45
N VAL A 227 2.69 -0.85 -12.23
CA VAL A 227 1.87 -2.07 -12.30
C VAL A 227 2.26 -2.98 -13.47
N GLY A 228 3.31 -2.64 -14.21
CA GLY A 228 3.63 -3.21 -15.52
C GLY A 228 2.80 -2.51 -16.59
N GLN A 229 2.30 -3.25 -17.58
CA GLN A 229 1.42 -2.68 -18.59
C GLN A 229 0.01 -2.53 -18.04
N GLY A 230 -0.41 -1.28 -17.79
CA GLY A 230 -1.68 -0.92 -17.20
C GLY A 230 -1.57 0.34 -16.32
N ASP A 231 -2.66 0.71 -15.69
CA ASP A 231 -2.77 1.92 -14.88
C ASP A 231 -3.11 1.64 -13.42
N CYS A 232 -2.49 2.41 -12.55
CA CYS A 232 -2.90 2.53 -11.16
C CYS A 232 -2.39 3.85 -10.60
N ILE A 233 -3.28 4.78 -10.29
CA ILE A 233 -2.94 6.11 -9.81
C ILE A 233 -3.52 6.27 -8.41
N HIS A 234 -2.67 6.57 -7.44
CA HIS A 234 -3.06 6.78 -6.07
C HIS A 234 -2.93 8.26 -5.69
N ILE A 235 -3.99 8.82 -5.12
CA ILE A 235 -4.02 10.19 -4.61
C ILE A 235 -4.15 10.14 -3.09
N LYS A 236 -3.28 10.87 -2.40
CA LYS A 236 -3.38 11.11 -0.96
C LYS A 236 -3.53 12.60 -0.73
N THR A 237 -4.61 13.01 -0.09
CA THR A 237 -4.89 14.42 0.21
C THR A 237 -4.18 14.89 1.48
N THR A 238 -4.12 16.20 1.68
CA THR A 238 -3.59 16.81 2.92
C THR A 238 -4.41 16.45 4.16
N GLU A 239 -5.69 16.08 3.99
CA GLU A 239 -6.53 15.58 5.09
C GLU A 239 -6.17 14.14 5.50
N GLY A 240 -5.47 13.40 4.62
CA GLY A 240 -5.10 12.01 4.80
C GLY A 240 -6.06 11.03 4.15
N ASN A 241 -6.97 11.51 3.31
CA ASN A 241 -7.89 10.68 2.53
C ASN A 241 -7.17 10.11 1.30
N HIS A 242 -7.58 8.92 0.90
CA HIS A 242 -6.99 8.15 -0.17
C HIS A 242 -8.00 7.89 -1.28
N PHE A 243 -7.59 8.11 -2.52
CA PHE A 243 -8.36 7.81 -3.72
C PHE A 243 -7.51 6.97 -4.66
N LEU A 244 -8.15 6.08 -5.41
CA LEU A 244 -7.50 5.26 -6.42
C LEU A 244 -8.19 5.48 -7.75
N ILE A 245 -7.41 5.63 -8.81
CA ILE A 245 -7.90 5.68 -10.19
C ILE A 245 -7.24 4.53 -10.91
N ASP A 246 -8.06 3.61 -11.39
CA ASP A 246 -7.67 2.33 -11.95
C ASP A 246 -6.83 1.46 -11.00
N GLY A 247 -6.50 0.29 -11.41
CA GLY A 247 -5.67 -0.64 -10.70
C GLY A 247 -5.62 -1.96 -11.44
N GLY A 248 -4.97 -1.96 -12.60
CA GLY A 248 -4.91 -3.15 -13.41
C GLY A 248 -3.54 -3.39 -14.06
N SER A 249 -3.37 -4.55 -14.64
CA SER A 249 -2.20 -4.92 -15.42
C SER A 249 -2.48 -6.08 -16.36
N SER A 250 -2.04 -5.96 -17.62
CA SER A 250 -2.06 -7.07 -18.57
C SER A 250 -0.80 -7.95 -18.53
N THR A 251 0.27 -7.49 -17.84
CA THR A 251 1.56 -8.21 -17.79
C THR A 251 1.89 -8.78 -16.41
N VAL A 252 1.30 -8.25 -15.34
CA VAL A 252 1.55 -8.69 -13.96
C VAL A 252 0.36 -9.46 -13.41
N SER A 253 0.53 -10.75 -13.19
CA SER A 253 -0.49 -11.59 -12.56
C SER A 253 -0.70 -11.20 -11.11
N LYS A 254 -1.96 -11.14 -10.66
CA LYS A 254 -2.36 -10.77 -9.29
C LYS A 254 -1.76 -9.43 -8.85
N VAL A 255 -1.88 -8.43 -9.70
CA VAL A 255 -1.33 -7.09 -9.48
C VAL A 255 -1.91 -6.42 -8.22
N GLY A 256 -3.18 -6.64 -7.91
CA GLY A 256 -3.84 -6.19 -6.69
C GLY A 256 -3.15 -6.75 -5.45
N THR A 257 -3.00 -8.08 -5.38
CA THR A 257 -2.41 -8.80 -4.25
C THR A 257 -0.92 -8.48 -4.05
N TYR A 258 -0.14 -8.39 -5.15
CA TYR A 258 1.33 -8.29 -5.03
C TYR A 258 1.91 -6.89 -5.18
N ARG A 259 1.17 -5.92 -5.76
CA ARG A 259 1.65 -4.55 -5.93
C ARG A 259 0.74 -3.51 -5.25
N ILE A 260 -0.56 -3.50 -5.55
CA ILE A 260 -1.48 -2.45 -5.10
C ILE A 260 -1.73 -2.53 -3.60
N ILE A 261 -2.18 -3.68 -3.06
CA ILE A 261 -2.46 -3.86 -1.62
C ILE A 261 -1.21 -3.59 -0.77
N PRO A 262 -0.01 -4.13 -1.07
CA PRO A 262 1.20 -3.81 -0.33
C PRO A 262 1.58 -2.33 -0.36
N TYR A 263 1.40 -1.66 -1.52
CA TYR A 263 1.63 -0.23 -1.64
C TYR A 263 0.65 0.61 -0.79
N LEU A 264 -0.64 0.28 -0.83
CA LEU A 264 -1.67 0.95 -0.03
C LEU A 264 -1.39 0.77 1.46
N LYS A 265 -1.01 -0.43 1.90
CA LYS A 265 -0.55 -0.68 3.27
C LYS A 265 0.66 0.18 3.64
N ALA A 266 1.67 0.26 2.77
CA ALA A 266 2.86 1.09 2.98
C ALA A 266 2.50 2.58 3.10
N SER A 267 1.50 3.04 2.35
CA SER A 267 0.98 4.41 2.37
C SER A 267 0.12 4.72 3.61
N GLY A 268 -0.25 3.69 4.40
CA GLY A 268 -1.15 3.80 5.55
C GLY A 268 -2.61 4.00 5.15
N ALA A 269 -3.00 3.54 3.97
CA ALA A 269 -4.35 3.67 3.42
C ALA A 269 -5.25 2.55 3.97
N GLU A 270 -5.80 2.75 5.17
CA GLU A 270 -6.79 1.84 5.76
C GLU A 270 -8.15 1.96 5.06
N THR A 271 -8.48 3.16 4.61
CA THR A 271 -9.72 3.46 3.90
C THR A 271 -9.42 4.14 2.58
N ILE A 272 -10.02 3.63 1.50
CA ILE A 272 -10.05 4.26 0.19
C ILE A 272 -11.43 4.91 0.04
N GLU A 273 -11.48 6.24 0.00
CA GLU A 273 -12.73 7.00 -0.07
C GLU A 273 -13.50 6.70 -1.35
N ALA A 274 -12.77 6.63 -2.46
CA ALA A 274 -13.33 6.21 -3.74
C ALA A 274 -12.27 5.53 -4.61
N VAL A 275 -12.71 4.52 -5.35
CA VAL A 275 -11.99 3.93 -6.48
C VAL A 275 -12.72 4.34 -7.73
N PHE A 276 -12.02 4.90 -8.71
CA PHE A 276 -12.53 5.21 -10.03
C PHE A 276 -11.95 4.20 -11.02
N VAL A 277 -12.77 3.53 -11.80
CA VAL A 277 -12.34 2.72 -12.94
C VAL A 277 -12.70 3.48 -14.18
N THR A 278 -11.70 3.82 -14.98
CA THR A 278 -11.89 4.66 -16.19
C THR A 278 -12.65 3.91 -17.28
N HIS A 279 -12.35 2.63 -17.43
CA HIS A 279 -13.04 1.69 -18.33
C HIS A 279 -12.76 0.24 -17.88
N PRO A 280 -13.52 -0.75 -18.36
CA PRO A 280 -13.52 -2.09 -17.76
C PRO A 280 -12.44 -3.05 -18.29
N ASP A 281 -11.43 -2.58 -19.02
CA ASP A 281 -10.38 -3.44 -19.53
C ASP A 281 -9.47 -3.97 -18.41
N GLU A 282 -8.88 -5.15 -18.60
CA GLU A 282 -8.17 -5.87 -17.54
C GLU A 282 -6.97 -5.08 -16.99
N ASP A 283 -6.27 -4.34 -17.82
CA ASP A 283 -5.13 -3.52 -17.43
C ASP A 283 -5.52 -2.23 -16.66
N HIS A 284 -6.82 -2.02 -16.44
CA HIS A 284 -7.36 -0.96 -15.58
C HIS A 284 -8.13 -1.51 -14.38
N CYS A 285 -8.68 -2.73 -14.43
CA CYS A 285 -9.63 -3.18 -13.43
C CYS A 285 -9.28 -4.47 -12.70
N ASN A 286 -8.41 -5.37 -13.22
CA ASN A 286 -8.20 -6.69 -12.61
C ASN A 286 -7.63 -6.61 -11.17
N GLY A 287 -6.76 -5.66 -10.87
CA GLY A 287 -6.27 -5.44 -9.51
C GLY A 287 -7.28 -4.73 -8.60
N VAL A 288 -8.20 -3.91 -9.17
CA VAL A 288 -9.35 -3.37 -8.43
C VAL A 288 -10.27 -4.51 -8.01
N ARG A 289 -10.54 -5.49 -8.87
CA ARG A 289 -11.32 -6.69 -8.54
C ARG A 289 -10.69 -7.47 -7.39
N GLU A 290 -9.36 -7.67 -7.42
CA GLU A 290 -8.63 -8.27 -6.31
C GLU A 290 -8.73 -7.43 -5.02
N LEU A 291 -8.65 -6.10 -5.12
CA LEU A 291 -8.80 -5.19 -3.98
C LEU A 291 -10.22 -5.27 -3.36
N LEU A 292 -11.25 -5.37 -4.17
CA LEU A 292 -12.62 -5.55 -3.69
C LEU A 292 -12.80 -6.88 -2.93
N LEU A 293 -12.18 -7.96 -3.43
CA LEU A 293 -12.30 -9.30 -2.82
C LEU A 293 -11.41 -9.49 -1.59
N GLU A 294 -10.17 -9.00 -1.65
CA GLU A 294 -9.14 -9.28 -0.64
C GLU A 294 -8.81 -8.08 0.25
N GLY A 295 -9.22 -6.86 -0.12
CA GLY A 295 -8.86 -5.63 0.58
C GLY A 295 -9.26 -5.64 2.04
N ALA A 296 -10.50 -5.99 2.36
CA ALA A 296 -11.01 -6.04 3.73
C ALA A 296 -10.22 -7.03 4.61
N LEU A 297 -9.87 -8.21 4.08
CA LEU A 297 -9.03 -9.20 4.77
C LEU A 297 -7.62 -8.66 5.02
N ASN A 298 -7.19 -7.71 4.23
CA ASN A 298 -5.90 -7.03 4.32
C ASN A 298 -5.94 -5.73 5.13
N GLY A 299 -7.08 -5.37 5.73
CA GLY A 299 -7.27 -4.15 6.51
C GLY A 299 -7.44 -2.89 5.64
N ILE A 300 -7.84 -3.05 4.38
CA ILE A 300 -8.12 -1.94 3.46
C ILE A 300 -9.60 -2.00 3.08
N HIS A 301 -10.31 -0.90 3.31
CA HIS A 301 -11.74 -0.79 3.06
C HIS A 301 -12.02 0.22 1.95
N VAL A 302 -12.68 -0.23 0.88
CA VAL A 302 -13.16 0.64 -0.19
C VAL A 302 -14.55 1.12 0.17
N LYS A 303 -14.76 2.46 0.24
CA LYS A 303 -16.08 3.02 0.55
C LYS A 303 -17.00 3.08 -0.65
N LYS A 304 -16.47 3.37 -1.83
CA LYS A 304 -17.27 3.50 -3.05
C LYS A 304 -16.45 3.20 -4.30
N LEU A 305 -17.08 2.54 -5.26
CA LEU A 305 -16.57 2.34 -6.61
C LEU A 305 -17.32 3.27 -7.57
N TYR A 306 -16.59 3.97 -8.43
CA TYR A 306 -17.15 4.76 -9.52
C TYR A 306 -16.80 4.16 -10.85
N LEU A 307 -17.79 3.99 -11.73
CA LEU A 307 -17.68 3.53 -13.10
C LEU A 307 -18.18 4.62 -14.06
N PRO A 308 -17.75 4.64 -15.34
CA PRO A 308 -18.27 5.57 -16.32
C PRO A 308 -19.78 5.38 -16.51
N ASP A 309 -20.52 6.49 -16.63
CA ASP A 309 -21.96 6.49 -16.88
C ASP A 309 -22.23 6.26 -18.38
N VAL A 310 -22.40 5.00 -18.75
CA VAL A 310 -22.61 4.57 -20.14
C VAL A 310 -23.95 3.90 -20.32
N GLY A 311 -24.49 3.96 -21.54
CA GLY A 311 -25.73 3.30 -21.92
C GLY A 311 -25.68 1.77 -21.76
N GLU A 312 -26.82 1.11 -21.63
CA GLU A 312 -26.88 -0.34 -21.45
C GLU A 312 -26.17 -1.12 -22.58
N ASN A 313 -26.21 -0.60 -23.80
CA ASN A 313 -25.58 -1.23 -24.96
C ASN A 313 -24.05 -1.10 -25.00
N SER A 314 -23.50 -0.20 -24.19
CA SER A 314 -22.06 0.06 -24.07
C SER A 314 -21.42 -0.73 -22.91
N ARG A 315 -22.24 -1.34 -22.05
CA ARG A 315 -21.77 -2.14 -20.93
C ARG A 315 -21.29 -3.49 -21.38
N THR A 316 -20.00 -3.73 -21.20
CA THR A 316 -19.37 -5.02 -21.49
C THR A 316 -19.64 -6.04 -20.38
N GLU A 317 -19.34 -7.32 -20.62
CA GLU A 317 -19.40 -8.36 -19.59
C GLU A 317 -18.46 -8.04 -18.40
N ALA A 318 -17.27 -7.46 -18.70
CA ALA A 318 -16.31 -7.02 -17.68
C ALA A 318 -16.87 -5.87 -16.81
N TYR A 319 -17.63 -4.94 -17.40
CA TYR A 319 -18.31 -3.87 -16.68
C TYR A 319 -19.34 -4.43 -15.67
N GLU A 320 -20.22 -5.33 -16.12
CA GLU A 320 -21.25 -5.95 -15.25
C GLU A 320 -20.61 -6.86 -14.18
N ALA A 321 -19.48 -7.50 -14.49
CA ALA A 321 -18.72 -8.26 -13.50
C ALA A 321 -18.21 -7.37 -12.36
N LEU A 322 -17.67 -6.20 -12.66
CA LEU A 322 -17.23 -5.22 -11.64
C LEU A 322 -18.38 -4.77 -10.73
N VAL A 323 -19.56 -4.50 -11.30
CA VAL A 323 -20.77 -4.15 -10.52
C VAL A 323 -21.15 -5.29 -9.57
N THR A 324 -21.13 -6.52 -10.06
CA THR A 324 -21.49 -7.71 -9.28
C THR A 324 -20.48 -8.00 -8.17
N GLU A 325 -19.19 -7.86 -8.46
CA GLU A 325 -18.12 -8.07 -7.49
C GLU A 325 -18.11 -6.98 -6.40
N ALA A 326 -18.35 -5.72 -6.77
CA ALA A 326 -18.50 -4.64 -5.80
C ALA A 326 -19.70 -4.88 -4.88
N ALA A 327 -20.85 -5.32 -5.44
CA ALA A 327 -22.02 -5.66 -4.64
C ALA A 327 -21.74 -6.83 -3.68
N THR A 328 -20.99 -7.85 -4.13
CA THR A 328 -20.58 -9.00 -3.30
C THR A 328 -19.66 -8.57 -2.17
N ALA A 329 -18.76 -7.61 -2.43
CA ALA A 329 -17.87 -7.01 -1.43
C ALA A 329 -18.59 -6.01 -0.50
N GLY A 330 -19.86 -5.71 -0.74
CA GLY A 330 -20.63 -4.70 0.00
C GLY A 330 -20.20 -3.27 -0.29
N VAL A 331 -19.55 -3.03 -1.44
CA VAL A 331 -19.09 -1.70 -1.88
C VAL A 331 -20.14 -1.09 -2.82
N PRO A 332 -20.72 0.07 -2.47
CA PRO A 332 -21.69 0.75 -3.33
C PRO A 332 -21.03 1.24 -4.62
N VAL A 333 -21.73 1.06 -5.74
CA VAL A 333 -21.31 1.56 -7.06
C VAL A 333 -22.00 2.88 -7.35
N GLY A 334 -21.24 3.85 -7.84
CA GLY A 334 -21.70 5.09 -8.42
C GLY A 334 -21.33 5.19 -9.89
N TYR A 335 -22.03 6.00 -10.64
CA TYR A 335 -21.72 6.28 -12.04
C TYR A 335 -21.26 7.72 -12.18
N ILE A 336 -20.21 7.96 -12.97
CA ILE A 336 -19.63 9.27 -13.13
C ILE A 336 -19.67 9.71 -14.59
N HIS A 337 -20.05 10.98 -14.82
CA HIS A 337 -20.13 11.59 -16.14
C HIS A 337 -19.66 13.04 -16.11
N LYS A 338 -19.48 13.62 -17.27
CA LYS A 338 -19.10 15.03 -17.51
C LYS A 338 -19.90 15.98 -16.64
N GLY A 339 -19.21 16.92 -16.00
CA GLY A 339 -19.80 17.95 -15.14
C GLY A 339 -19.93 17.56 -13.67
N GLN A 340 -19.68 16.29 -13.31
CA GLN A 340 -19.67 15.89 -11.90
C GLN A 340 -18.30 16.12 -11.26
N ALA A 341 -18.30 16.43 -9.97
CA ALA A 341 -17.08 16.64 -9.21
C ALA A 341 -17.14 16.00 -7.82
N LEU A 342 -16.02 15.46 -7.36
CA LEU A 342 -15.79 15.07 -5.98
C LEU A 342 -14.84 16.12 -5.38
N SER A 343 -15.28 16.81 -4.33
CA SER A 343 -14.50 17.90 -3.73
C SER A 343 -14.26 17.69 -2.24
N GLU A 344 -13.05 18.01 -1.79
CA GLU A 344 -12.63 18.10 -0.39
C GLU A 344 -11.77 19.35 -0.21
N LYS A 345 -12.20 20.31 0.60
CA LYS A 345 -11.46 21.54 0.90
C LYS A 345 -10.69 22.15 -0.29
N GLU A 346 -9.40 21.77 -0.41
CA GLU A 346 -8.48 22.29 -1.45
C GLU A 346 -8.31 21.34 -2.64
N PHE A 347 -8.97 20.18 -2.60
CA PHE A 347 -8.85 19.13 -3.59
C PHE A 347 -10.17 18.92 -4.32
N THR A 348 -10.11 18.83 -5.65
CA THR A 348 -11.27 18.52 -6.49
C THR A 348 -10.86 17.58 -7.61
N LEU A 349 -11.64 16.51 -7.80
CA LEU A 349 -11.64 15.68 -9.00
C LEU A 349 -12.88 16.02 -9.80
N PHE A 350 -12.68 16.56 -10.99
CA PHE A 350 -13.75 16.96 -11.90
C PHE A 350 -13.78 16.05 -13.12
N CYS A 351 -14.95 15.51 -13.45
CA CYS A 351 -15.12 14.62 -14.60
C CYS A 351 -15.38 15.44 -15.88
N LEU A 352 -14.51 15.26 -16.88
CA LEU A 352 -14.59 15.90 -18.17
C LEU A 352 -15.26 15.01 -19.23
N HIS A 353 -15.20 13.69 -19.05
CA HIS A 353 -15.69 12.65 -19.96
C HIS A 353 -15.97 11.37 -19.15
N PRO A 354 -16.96 10.51 -19.51
CA PRO A 354 -17.87 10.58 -20.66
C PRO A 354 -19.06 11.52 -20.46
N GLU A 355 -19.87 11.73 -21.48
CA GLU A 355 -21.20 12.33 -21.37
C GLU A 355 -22.16 11.37 -20.63
N THR A 356 -23.28 11.89 -20.12
CA THR A 356 -24.30 11.06 -19.44
C THR A 356 -24.87 10.02 -20.40
N GLY A 357 -24.80 8.73 -20.02
CA GLY A 357 -25.35 7.64 -20.82
C GLY A 357 -24.64 7.49 -22.18
N ASP A 358 -23.32 7.67 -22.23
CA ASP A 358 -22.53 7.56 -23.47
C ASP A 358 -22.79 6.22 -24.17
N GLU A 359 -23.11 6.29 -25.46
CA GLU A 359 -23.47 5.14 -26.31
C GLU A 359 -22.29 4.58 -27.12
N SER A 360 -21.06 5.03 -26.84
CA SER A 360 -19.85 4.50 -27.48
C SER A 360 -19.69 3.01 -27.16
N ARG A 361 -19.28 2.21 -28.14
CA ARG A 361 -19.14 0.76 -27.98
C ARG A 361 -17.74 0.32 -27.57
N GLU A 362 -16.75 1.09 -27.98
CA GLU A 362 -15.36 0.82 -27.64
C GLU A 362 -15.05 1.39 -26.25
N PRO A 363 -14.53 0.59 -25.30
CA PRO A 363 -14.25 1.04 -23.95
C PRO A 363 -13.35 2.28 -23.86
N ASN A 364 -12.37 2.39 -24.74
CA ASN A 364 -11.46 3.53 -24.79
C ASN A 364 -12.17 4.84 -25.16
N GLU A 365 -13.20 4.79 -26.05
CA GLU A 365 -13.94 5.98 -26.44
C GLU A 365 -14.75 6.61 -25.29
N TYR A 366 -15.18 5.80 -24.28
CA TYR A 366 -15.89 6.30 -23.11
C TYR A 366 -15.03 6.29 -21.83
N SER A 367 -13.72 6.09 -21.96
CA SER A 367 -12.79 6.09 -20.82
C SER A 367 -12.91 7.38 -20.01
N THR A 368 -13.12 7.25 -18.70
CA THR A 368 -13.33 8.40 -17.81
C THR A 368 -12.10 9.29 -17.75
N VAL A 369 -12.28 10.58 -18.03
CA VAL A 369 -11.23 11.59 -17.91
C VAL A 369 -11.51 12.48 -16.71
N LEU A 370 -10.54 12.58 -15.81
CA LEU A 370 -10.61 13.36 -14.58
C LEU A 370 -9.60 14.50 -14.59
N LEU A 371 -10.08 15.72 -14.31
CA LEU A 371 -9.24 16.87 -14.02
C LEU A 371 -9.07 16.99 -12.49
N LEU A 372 -7.87 16.77 -12.02
CA LEU A 372 -7.49 16.95 -10.64
C LEU A 372 -7.02 18.38 -10.41
N CYS A 373 -7.65 19.06 -9.45
CA CYS A 373 -7.30 20.40 -9.01
C CYS A 373 -6.89 20.36 -7.53
N PHE A 374 -5.69 20.86 -7.23
CA PHE A 374 -5.21 21.07 -5.86
C PHE A 374 -4.39 22.36 -5.81
N GLN A 375 -4.92 23.40 -5.17
CA GLN A 375 -4.34 24.76 -5.24
C GLN A 375 -4.06 25.17 -6.71
N ASP A 376 -2.81 25.53 -7.05
CA ASP A 376 -2.41 25.86 -8.42
C ASP A 376 -2.03 24.61 -9.26
N PHE A 377 -1.95 23.43 -8.64
CA PHE A 377 -1.61 22.18 -9.31
C PHE A 377 -2.81 21.60 -10.08
N ARG A 378 -2.59 21.26 -11.35
CA ARG A 378 -3.59 20.63 -12.23
C ARG A 378 -3.01 19.37 -12.85
N ALA A 379 -3.74 18.26 -12.72
CA ALA A 379 -3.38 17.02 -13.43
C ALA A 379 -4.57 16.52 -14.25
N LEU A 380 -4.33 16.21 -15.51
CA LEU A 380 -5.29 15.57 -16.40
C LEU A 380 -5.02 14.08 -16.42
N LEU A 381 -6.00 13.30 -15.96
CA LEU A 381 -5.94 11.84 -15.86
C LEU A 381 -6.89 11.27 -16.89
N THR A 382 -6.33 10.81 -18.01
CA THR A 382 -7.05 10.56 -19.27
C THR A 382 -7.57 9.12 -19.39
N GLY A 383 -7.16 8.21 -18.49
CA GLY A 383 -7.37 6.77 -18.77
C GLY A 383 -6.78 6.40 -20.14
N ASP A 384 -7.55 5.68 -20.93
CA ASP A 384 -7.16 5.27 -22.27
C ASP A 384 -8.00 5.93 -23.38
N VAL A 385 -8.51 7.14 -23.08
CA VAL A 385 -9.33 7.88 -24.05
C VAL A 385 -8.63 8.02 -25.39
N GLU A 386 -9.35 7.67 -26.46
CA GLU A 386 -8.88 7.80 -27.84
C GLU A 386 -10.04 8.03 -28.81
N GLY A 387 -9.72 8.31 -30.08
CA GLY A 387 -10.71 8.47 -31.13
C GLY A 387 -11.77 9.54 -30.82
N ALA A 388 -13.04 9.16 -30.99
CA ALA A 388 -14.16 10.08 -30.73
C ALA A 388 -14.24 10.56 -29.27
N GLY A 389 -13.72 9.77 -28.32
CA GLY A 389 -13.63 10.16 -26.92
C GLY A 389 -12.66 11.33 -26.70
N GLU A 390 -11.50 11.32 -27.37
CA GLU A 390 -10.54 12.43 -27.30
C GLU A 390 -11.08 13.70 -27.91
N GLU A 391 -11.82 13.62 -29.03
CA GLU A 391 -12.50 14.78 -29.64
C GLU A 391 -13.51 15.41 -28.65
N LYS A 392 -14.33 14.59 -28.00
CA LYS A 392 -15.27 15.04 -26.95
C LYS A 392 -14.53 15.65 -25.74
N LEU A 393 -13.37 15.11 -25.36
CA LEU A 393 -12.52 15.66 -24.30
C LEU A 393 -12.01 17.06 -24.66
N ILE A 394 -11.50 17.28 -25.88
CA ILE A 394 -11.03 18.58 -26.37
C ILE A 394 -12.17 19.60 -26.27
N GLN A 395 -13.37 19.25 -26.74
CA GLN A 395 -14.53 20.11 -26.62
C GLN A 395 -14.87 20.43 -25.16
N SER A 396 -14.72 19.45 -24.26
CA SER A 396 -14.96 19.65 -22.83
C SER A 396 -13.94 20.59 -22.18
N LEU A 397 -12.67 20.51 -22.59
CA LEU A 397 -11.62 21.44 -22.15
C LEU A 397 -11.89 22.88 -22.61
N GLU A 398 -12.38 23.09 -23.83
CA GLU A 398 -12.83 24.39 -24.33
C GLU A 398 -14.00 24.96 -23.49
N ASP A 399 -14.96 24.09 -23.11
CA ASP A 399 -16.07 24.47 -22.25
C ASP A 399 -15.57 24.95 -20.86
N VAL A 400 -14.57 24.26 -20.27
CA VAL A 400 -13.94 24.68 -19.01
C VAL A 400 -13.26 26.03 -19.16
N LYS A 401 -12.45 26.23 -20.22
CA LYS A 401 -11.79 27.51 -20.52
C LYS A 401 -12.76 28.65 -20.70
N ALA A 402 -13.88 28.38 -21.34
CA ALA A 402 -14.94 29.37 -21.58
C ALA A 402 -15.83 29.63 -20.36
N GLY A 403 -15.60 28.96 -19.21
CA GLY A 403 -16.43 29.08 -18.02
C GLY A 403 -17.86 28.59 -18.20
N ARG A 404 -18.11 27.74 -19.20
CA ARG A 404 -19.46 27.22 -19.55
C ARG A 404 -19.93 26.10 -18.61
N TYR A 405 -19.08 25.62 -17.70
CA TYR A 405 -19.46 24.67 -16.64
C TYR A 405 -20.07 25.45 -15.45
N GLY A 406 -21.34 25.62 -15.46
CA GLY A 406 -22.05 26.22 -14.36
C GLY A 406 -23.55 26.17 -14.61
N ASP A 407 -24.22 25.22 -14.06
CA ASP A 407 -25.64 25.15 -13.74
C ASP A 407 -26.30 23.78 -13.93
N GLN A 408 -25.58 22.69 -13.78
CA GLN A 408 -26.25 21.39 -13.56
C GLN A 408 -26.12 21.02 -12.08
N SER A 409 -27.06 21.50 -11.29
CA SER A 409 -27.30 21.05 -9.92
C SER A 409 -27.66 19.56 -9.95
N LEU A 410 -26.81 18.71 -9.37
CA LEU A 410 -27.18 17.31 -9.09
C LEU A 410 -28.25 17.30 -7.99
N GLU A 411 -29.51 17.22 -8.37
CA GLU A 411 -30.58 16.72 -7.50
C GLU A 411 -30.38 15.21 -7.36
N GLY A 412 -29.93 14.76 -6.20
CA GLY A 412 -29.89 13.35 -5.87
C GLY A 412 -28.69 12.81 -5.08
N ALA A 413 -27.80 13.65 -4.58
CA ALA A 413 -26.73 13.16 -3.69
C ALA A 413 -27.31 12.77 -2.34
N MET A 414 -27.26 11.49 -2.02
CA MET A 414 -27.66 10.97 -0.70
C MET A 414 -26.84 11.67 0.41
N THR A 415 -27.57 12.27 1.35
CA THR A 415 -27.03 12.84 2.57
C THR A 415 -26.50 11.73 3.47
N GLY A 416 -25.18 11.54 3.50
CA GLY A 416 -24.51 10.77 4.54
C GLY A 416 -24.27 11.66 5.76
N GLU A 417 -24.89 11.35 6.88
CA GLU A 417 -24.54 11.90 8.19
C GLU A 417 -23.17 11.34 8.57
N ASN A 418 -22.15 12.14 8.56
CA ASN A 418 -20.82 12.02 9.14
C ASN A 418 -19.72 12.42 8.13
N GLY A 419 -19.39 13.70 8.07
CA GLY A 419 -18.07 14.26 7.73
C GLY A 419 -17.27 13.74 6.51
N ASN A 420 -17.84 12.97 5.64
CA ASN A 420 -17.16 12.24 4.56
C ASN A 420 -17.25 12.99 3.23
N ALA A 421 -16.27 12.74 2.36
CA ALA A 421 -16.20 13.28 1.00
C ALA A 421 -17.55 13.23 0.28
N ARG A 422 -18.02 14.38 -0.19
CA ARG A 422 -19.30 14.53 -0.88
C ARG A 422 -19.07 14.68 -2.37
N LEU A 423 -19.87 13.98 -3.17
CA LEU A 423 -20.21 14.49 -4.50
C LEU A 423 -21.13 15.66 -4.29
N GLU A 424 -20.60 16.88 -4.35
CA GLU A 424 -21.43 18.09 -4.28
C GLU A 424 -21.83 18.50 -5.68
N GLY A 425 -23.13 18.39 -5.96
CA GLY A 425 -23.79 19.34 -6.84
C GLY A 425 -23.87 20.65 -6.07
N THR A 426 -23.27 21.69 -6.60
CA THR A 426 -23.13 22.97 -5.91
C THR A 426 -24.50 23.62 -5.66
N LYS A 427 -24.79 23.94 -4.39
CA LYS A 427 -25.96 24.74 -4.02
C LYS A 427 -25.92 26.20 -4.51
N ASN A 428 -24.86 26.68 -5.15
CA ASN A 428 -24.71 28.06 -5.65
C ASN A 428 -23.74 28.19 -6.84
N GLY A 429 -23.85 27.40 -7.90
CA GLY A 429 -23.30 27.73 -9.23
C GLY A 429 -21.81 28.15 -9.33
N ARG A 430 -20.97 27.78 -8.35
CA ARG A 430 -19.53 27.99 -8.41
C ARG A 430 -18.85 26.72 -7.96
N TYR A 431 -18.41 25.91 -8.94
CA TYR A 431 -17.33 24.96 -8.69
C TYR A 431 -16.15 25.80 -8.25
N GLY A 432 -15.68 25.62 -6.99
CA GLY A 432 -14.51 26.33 -6.53
C GLY A 432 -13.39 26.10 -7.54
N ASP A 433 -13.02 27.16 -8.24
CA ASP A 433 -11.85 27.33 -9.10
C ASP A 433 -11.45 26.15 -10.02
N VAL A 434 -12.42 25.49 -10.69
CA VAL A 434 -12.13 24.60 -11.82
C VAL A 434 -11.82 25.49 -13.02
N SER A 435 -10.60 26.02 -13.06
CA SER A 435 -10.07 26.77 -14.19
C SER A 435 -8.84 26.05 -14.73
N LEU A 436 -8.70 26.03 -16.03
CA LEU A 436 -7.42 25.65 -16.64
C LEU A 436 -6.52 26.89 -16.57
N PRO A 437 -5.28 26.74 -16.06
CA PRO A 437 -4.32 27.82 -16.05
C PRO A 437 -4.01 28.30 -17.49
N GLU A 438 -3.81 29.59 -17.70
CA GLU A 438 -3.38 30.13 -19.01
C GLU A 438 -2.08 29.48 -19.53
N LYS A 439 -1.25 28.98 -18.62
CA LYS A 439 0.06 28.33 -18.91
C LYS A 439 -0.02 26.82 -19.11
N GLY A 440 -1.23 26.24 -19.14
CA GLY A 440 -1.41 24.82 -19.36
C GLY A 440 -1.51 23.97 -18.07
N ILE A 441 -1.50 22.66 -18.24
CA ILE A 441 -1.68 21.66 -17.19
C ILE A 441 -0.32 21.25 -16.61
N THR A 442 -0.25 21.10 -15.27
CA THR A 442 1.01 20.72 -14.61
C THR A 442 1.44 19.29 -14.97
N VAL A 443 0.49 18.34 -14.92
CA VAL A 443 0.75 16.93 -15.19
C VAL A 443 -0.32 16.35 -16.12
N LEU A 444 0.13 15.70 -17.18
CA LEU A 444 -0.70 14.87 -18.03
C LEU A 444 -0.38 13.39 -17.76
N LYS A 445 -1.38 12.57 -17.45
CA LYS A 445 -1.27 11.13 -17.68
C LYS A 445 -1.50 10.90 -19.17
N VAL A 446 -0.53 10.39 -19.85
CA VAL A 446 -0.63 10.12 -21.30
C VAL A 446 -1.64 9.02 -21.55
N ALA A 447 -2.57 9.24 -22.46
CA ALA A 447 -3.65 8.30 -22.73
C ALA A 447 -3.14 7.00 -23.35
N HIS A 448 -3.82 5.89 -23.06
CA HIS A 448 -3.63 4.57 -23.64
C HIS A 448 -2.15 4.14 -23.65
N HIS A 449 -1.47 4.35 -22.50
CA HIS A 449 -0.07 3.97 -22.26
C HIS A 449 0.94 4.51 -23.28
N GLY A 450 0.57 5.55 -24.04
CA GLY A 450 1.36 6.12 -25.12
C GLY A 450 1.12 5.43 -26.49
N SER A 451 -0.11 4.98 -26.75
CA SER A 451 -0.54 4.52 -28.07
C SER A 451 -0.38 5.61 -29.14
N GLU A 452 -0.05 5.24 -30.37
CA GLU A 452 0.04 6.17 -31.52
C GLU A 452 -1.30 6.87 -31.83
N ASN A 453 -2.43 6.23 -31.46
CA ASN A 453 -3.78 6.69 -31.75
C ASN A 453 -4.38 7.60 -30.67
N SER A 454 -3.64 7.91 -29.63
CA SER A 454 -4.09 8.75 -28.50
C SER A 454 -3.14 9.93 -28.26
N THR A 455 -3.58 10.89 -27.45
CA THR A 455 -2.77 12.06 -27.08
C THR A 455 -2.31 12.84 -28.31
N SER A 456 -3.27 13.32 -29.10
CA SER A 456 -3.06 14.06 -30.34
C SER A 456 -2.29 15.37 -30.13
N THR A 457 -1.70 15.86 -31.22
CA THR A 457 -1.06 17.19 -31.23
C THR A 457 -2.05 18.30 -30.87
N GLU A 458 -3.33 18.14 -31.22
CA GLU A 458 -4.41 19.09 -30.91
C GLU A 458 -4.67 19.14 -29.39
N LEU A 459 -4.82 17.97 -28.74
CA LEU A 459 -4.95 17.90 -27.30
C LEU A 459 -3.74 18.51 -26.59
N LEU A 460 -2.52 18.17 -27.02
CA LEU A 460 -1.28 18.70 -26.43
C LEU A 460 -1.14 20.21 -26.59
N ALA A 461 -1.54 20.76 -27.75
CA ALA A 461 -1.55 22.21 -27.96
C ALA A 461 -2.56 22.91 -27.05
N ASP A 462 -3.71 22.26 -26.80
CA ASP A 462 -4.78 22.79 -25.95
C ASP A 462 -4.42 22.82 -24.47
N ILE A 463 -3.71 21.81 -23.98
CA ILE A 463 -3.38 21.64 -22.55
C ILE A 463 -1.96 22.06 -22.17
N SER A 464 -1.02 22.14 -23.11
CA SER A 464 0.39 22.52 -22.91
C SER A 464 1.00 21.94 -21.61
N PRO A 465 1.15 20.61 -21.48
CA PRO A 465 1.53 20.00 -20.22
C PRO A 465 3.01 20.24 -19.88
N GLN A 466 3.31 20.57 -18.61
CA GLN A 466 4.71 20.66 -18.15
C GLN A 466 5.37 19.28 -18.04
N ILE A 467 4.59 18.27 -17.60
CA ILE A 467 5.03 16.90 -17.39
C ILE A 467 4.02 15.97 -18.01
N ALA A 468 4.52 14.99 -18.74
CA ALA A 468 3.74 13.88 -19.28
C ALA A 468 4.20 12.59 -18.59
N VAL A 469 3.29 11.90 -17.91
CA VAL A 469 3.56 10.61 -17.26
C VAL A 469 2.96 9.50 -18.11
N ILE A 470 3.79 8.54 -18.50
CA ILE A 470 3.38 7.34 -19.25
C ILE A 470 3.45 6.15 -18.28
N SER A 471 2.30 5.54 -18.01
CA SER A 471 2.23 4.24 -17.32
C SER A 471 2.36 3.13 -18.36
N CYS A 472 3.47 2.41 -18.37
CA CYS A 472 3.71 1.32 -19.31
C CYS A 472 4.64 0.28 -18.68
N GLY A 473 4.58 -0.95 -19.20
CA GLY A 473 5.43 -2.05 -18.75
C GLY A 473 6.72 -2.16 -19.54
N GLU A 474 7.81 -2.55 -18.89
CA GLU A 474 9.05 -2.89 -19.55
C GLU A 474 8.83 -4.08 -20.50
N ASN A 475 9.27 -3.96 -21.77
CA ASN A 475 9.12 -5.00 -22.79
C ASN A 475 7.65 -5.47 -23.00
N ASN A 476 6.69 -4.55 -22.90
CA ASN A 476 5.28 -4.89 -23.11
C ASN A 476 5.00 -5.35 -24.56
N PRO A 477 4.01 -6.23 -24.76
CA PRO A 477 3.74 -6.82 -26.08
C PRO A 477 3.11 -5.84 -27.09
N TYR A 478 2.63 -4.68 -26.64
CA TYR A 478 1.97 -3.67 -27.45
C TYR A 478 2.94 -2.69 -28.10
N GLY A 479 4.20 -2.67 -27.65
CA GLY A 479 5.21 -1.71 -28.11
C GLY A 479 5.04 -0.29 -27.53
N HIS A 480 4.19 -0.13 -26.52
CA HIS A 480 3.97 1.16 -25.85
C HIS A 480 5.17 1.59 -24.98
N PRO A 481 5.49 2.89 -24.92
CA PRO A 481 4.93 3.97 -25.75
C PRO A 481 5.46 3.92 -27.20
N HIS A 482 4.62 4.23 -28.17
CA HIS A 482 5.02 4.35 -29.57
C HIS A 482 5.90 5.58 -29.80
N GLU A 483 6.77 5.50 -30.81
CA GLU A 483 7.74 6.56 -31.12
C GLU A 483 7.04 7.87 -31.52
N GLU A 484 5.96 7.76 -32.28
CA GLU A 484 5.12 8.87 -32.73
C GLU A 484 4.53 9.67 -31.55
N THR A 485 4.14 8.98 -30.47
CA THR A 485 3.63 9.63 -29.26
C THR A 485 4.74 10.31 -28.50
N LEU A 486 5.91 9.70 -28.41
CA LEU A 486 7.09 10.31 -27.78
C LEU A 486 7.52 11.56 -28.53
N GLU A 487 7.54 11.55 -29.88
CA GLU A 487 7.85 12.71 -30.71
C GLU A 487 6.85 13.85 -30.45
N ARG A 488 5.52 13.57 -30.47
CA ARG A 488 4.50 14.59 -30.17
C ARG A 488 4.68 15.22 -28.77
N LEU A 489 5.02 14.41 -27.77
CA LEU A 489 5.26 14.89 -26.41
C LEU A 489 6.53 15.76 -26.32
N GLU A 490 7.61 15.39 -27.02
CA GLU A 490 8.83 16.17 -27.09
C GLU A 490 8.61 17.52 -27.82
N GLU A 491 7.89 17.50 -28.93
CA GLU A 491 7.50 18.72 -29.66
C GLU A 491 6.63 19.67 -28.82
N SER A 492 5.76 19.12 -27.94
CA SER A 492 4.97 19.92 -27.01
C SER A 492 5.80 20.60 -25.90
N GLY A 493 7.06 20.18 -25.74
CA GLY A 493 7.95 20.66 -24.67
C GLY A 493 7.70 20.01 -23.31
N ALA A 494 6.83 19.00 -23.22
CA ALA A 494 6.55 18.28 -21.99
C ALA A 494 7.75 17.42 -21.56
N LYS A 495 8.03 17.42 -20.24
CA LYS A 495 9.00 16.49 -19.66
C LYS A 495 8.37 15.11 -19.51
N VAL A 496 8.82 14.14 -20.28
CA VAL A 496 8.30 12.76 -20.25
C VAL A 496 8.91 11.99 -19.07
N LEU A 497 8.04 11.32 -18.30
CA LEU A 497 8.38 10.39 -17.23
C LEU A 497 7.68 9.06 -17.48
N ARG A 498 8.43 7.95 -17.42
CA ARG A 498 7.90 6.61 -17.76
C ARG A 498 8.03 5.67 -16.58
N THR A 499 7.00 4.87 -16.30
CA THR A 499 7.02 3.90 -15.19
C THR A 499 7.94 2.71 -15.45
N ASP A 500 8.12 2.29 -16.70
CA ASP A 500 9.06 1.22 -17.08
C ASP A 500 10.54 1.61 -16.87
N GLU A 501 10.86 2.91 -16.85
CA GLU A 501 12.23 3.40 -16.62
C GLU A 501 12.49 3.80 -15.17
N LEU A 502 11.50 4.43 -14.53
CA LEU A 502 11.64 5.05 -13.21
C LEU A 502 11.08 4.18 -12.09
N GLY A 503 10.33 3.12 -12.42
CA GLY A 503 9.42 2.47 -11.49
C GLY A 503 8.23 3.40 -11.17
N ALA A 504 7.63 3.27 -10.01
CA ALA A 504 6.56 4.17 -9.61
C ALA A 504 7.03 5.64 -9.61
N VAL A 505 6.22 6.53 -10.19
CA VAL A 505 6.46 7.98 -10.23
C VAL A 505 5.61 8.65 -9.16
N ARG A 506 6.27 9.27 -8.18
CA ARG A 506 5.61 9.97 -7.08
C ARG A 506 5.83 11.48 -7.18
N ILE A 507 4.72 12.22 -7.13
CA ILE A 507 4.69 13.69 -7.15
C ILE A 507 4.12 14.15 -5.81
N VAL A 508 4.88 14.97 -5.07
CA VAL A 508 4.46 15.58 -3.80
C VAL A 508 4.35 17.08 -4.02
N VAL A 509 3.18 17.65 -3.76
CA VAL A 509 2.95 19.09 -3.90
C VAL A 509 3.05 19.76 -2.54
N ARG A 510 3.94 20.75 -2.42
CA ARG A 510 4.19 21.53 -1.21
C ARG A 510 4.52 22.97 -1.55
N ASN A 511 3.86 23.92 -0.89
CA ASN A 511 4.23 25.34 -0.96
C ASN A 511 4.47 25.83 -2.39
N LYS A 512 3.58 25.51 -3.32
CA LYS A 512 3.69 25.87 -4.76
C LYS A 512 4.89 25.25 -5.49
N CYS A 513 5.49 24.22 -4.94
CA CYS A 513 6.51 23.41 -5.59
C CYS A 513 6.05 21.95 -5.66
N MET A 514 6.43 21.26 -6.71
CA MET A 514 6.28 19.81 -6.83
C MET A 514 7.63 19.13 -6.74
N GLU A 515 7.70 18.11 -5.91
CA GLU A 515 8.86 17.21 -5.78
C GLU A 515 8.53 15.89 -6.46
N ILE A 516 9.31 15.53 -7.47
CA ILE A 516 9.09 14.33 -8.28
C ILE A 516 10.19 13.33 -7.96
N SER A 517 9.82 12.09 -7.70
CA SER A 517 10.75 11.00 -7.44
C SER A 517 10.33 9.71 -8.12
N GLY A 518 11.29 9.02 -8.74
CA GLY A 518 11.13 7.64 -9.22
C GLY A 518 11.54 6.64 -8.13
N TYR A 519 10.96 5.43 -8.17
CA TYR A 519 11.28 4.39 -7.21
C TYR A 519 12.61 3.66 -7.53
N VAL A 520 12.88 3.39 -8.80
CA VAL A 520 14.06 2.64 -9.26
C VAL A 520 15.25 3.59 -9.47
N LYS A 521 15.07 4.65 -10.24
CA LYS A 521 16.08 5.70 -10.41
C LYS A 521 15.75 6.84 -9.45
N ARG A 522 16.38 6.85 -8.28
CA ARG A 522 16.20 7.89 -7.25
C ARG A 522 16.83 9.22 -7.72
N GLY A 523 16.09 9.93 -8.55
CA GLY A 523 16.36 11.34 -8.84
C GLY A 523 15.21 12.15 -8.23
N VAL A 524 15.51 13.06 -7.30
CA VAL A 524 14.52 14.05 -6.85
C VAL A 524 14.66 15.26 -7.74
N VAL A 525 13.62 15.58 -8.49
CA VAL A 525 13.53 16.82 -9.28
C VAL A 525 12.51 17.73 -8.59
N VAL A 526 12.93 18.91 -8.19
CA VAL A 526 12.04 19.93 -7.64
C VAL A 526 11.72 20.92 -8.74
N LEU A 527 10.45 21.07 -9.07
CA LEU A 527 9.98 22.05 -10.04
C LEU A 527 8.95 22.97 -9.36
N PRO A 528 8.91 24.27 -9.71
CA PRO A 528 7.83 25.13 -9.27
C PRO A 528 6.51 24.67 -9.91
N VAL A 529 5.43 24.73 -9.15
CA VAL A 529 4.09 24.78 -9.72
C VAL A 529 3.92 26.21 -10.18
N GLU A 530 3.90 26.45 -11.49
CA GLU A 530 3.78 27.82 -12.01
C GLU A 530 2.45 28.43 -11.59
N GLU A 531 2.52 29.63 -10.98
CA GLU A 531 1.31 30.36 -10.56
C GLU A 531 0.46 30.66 -11.79
N ALA A 532 -0.86 30.41 -11.69
CA ALA A 532 -1.83 31.07 -12.53
C ALA A 532 -1.70 32.56 -12.22
N SER A 533 -1.06 33.32 -13.11
CA SER A 533 -0.99 34.78 -12.97
C SER A 533 -2.41 35.32 -12.98
N GLY A 534 -2.83 35.88 -11.82
CA GLY A 534 -4.10 36.57 -11.65
C GLY A 534 -4.20 37.84 -12.53
#